data_1df98de1d9ddf3f5ff748b0274294630
#
_entry.id   1df98de1d9ddf3f5ff748b0274294630
#
_cell.length_a   1.000
_cell.length_b   1.000
_cell.length_c   1.000
_cell.angle_alpha   90.00
_cell.angle_beta   90.00
_cell.angle_gamma   90.00
#
_symmetry.space_group_name_H-M   'P 1'
#
loop_
_entity.id
_entity.type
_entity.pdbx_description
1 polymer ?
#
loop_
_entity_poly.entity_id
_entity_poly.type
_entity_poly.pdbx_seq_one_letter_code
_entity_poly.pdbx_strand_id
1 'polypeptide(L)'
;MKAVILDTGCANLASLAFAVKRLGVEPLITREAADIRSADRIFLPGVGTAKAAMTALTERGLPELIREAHQPLLGICLGEQLLGRRSEETGGVDLLGLIDADVRQLNAPGLPLPHMGWNRVFPKFESPQAKLLFKNIEPGEW
;
A
#
# COMPACT_ATOMS: atom_id res chain seq x y z
N MET A 1 -8.76 1.76 -18.80
CA MET A 1 -8.32 1.28 -17.47
C MET A 1 -8.64 2.34 -16.43
N LYS A 2 -9.48 2.01 -15.45
CA LYS A 2 -9.85 2.89 -14.34
C LYS A 2 -8.91 2.63 -13.15
N ALA A 3 -8.00 3.53 -12.87
CA ALA A 3 -7.13 3.49 -11.70
C ALA A 3 -7.72 4.35 -10.59
N VAL A 4 -7.84 3.81 -9.39
CA VAL A 4 -8.33 4.53 -8.21
C VAL A 4 -7.21 4.67 -7.19
N ILE A 5 -7.04 5.86 -6.67
CA ILE A 5 -6.23 6.15 -5.50
C ILE A 5 -7.18 6.41 -4.33
N LEU A 6 -7.09 5.61 -3.29
CA LEU A 6 -7.95 5.77 -2.12
C LEU A 6 -7.60 7.06 -1.37
N ASP A 7 -8.62 7.90 -1.16
CA ASP A 7 -8.50 9.07 -0.28
C ASP A 7 -8.54 8.62 1.18
N THR A 8 -7.38 8.26 1.69
CA THR A 8 -7.19 7.79 3.06
C THR A 8 -7.17 8.93 4.09
N GLY A 9 -7.10 10.19 3.62
CA GLY A 9 -6.97 11.38 4.48
C GLY A 9 -5.60 11.55 5.14
N CYS A 10 -4.66 10.64 4.92
CA CYS A 10 -3.34 10.63 5.55
C CYS A 10 -2.22 10.24 4.57
N ALA A 11 -2.24 10.78 3.33
CA ALA A 11 -1.23 10.45 2.33
C ALA A 11 -0.93 11.62 1.39
N ASN A 12 0.24 11.58 0.74
CA ASN A 12 0.56 12.51 -0.34
C ASN A 12 -0.06 12.01 -1.66
N LEU A 13 -1.36 12.25 -1.83
CA LEU A 13 -2.14 11.79 -2.98
C LEU A 13 -1.66 12.42 -4.30
N ALA A 14 -1.23 13.69 -4.27
CA ALA A 14 -0.81 14.40 -5.48
C ALA A 14 0.44 13.77 -6.11
N SER A 15 1.45 13.43 -5.32
CA SER A 15 2.67 12.78 -5.81
C SER A 15 2.37 11.44 -6.46
N LEU A 16 1.50 10.65 -5.84
CA LEU A 16 1.08 9.36 -6.41
C LEU A 16 0.28 9.55 -7.70
N ALA A 17 -0.66 10.49 -7.72
CA ALA A 17 -1.43 10.81 -8.92
C ALA A 17 -0.52 11.21 -10.09
N PHE A 18 0.48 12.06 -9.85
CA PHE A 18 1.46 12.42 -10.88
C PHE A 18 2.28 11.21 -11.36
N ALA A 19 2.63 10.28 -10.47
CA ALA A 19 3.34 9.07 -10.86
C ALA A 19 2.47 8.19 -11.78
N VAL A 20 1.20 8.00 -11.47
CA VAL A 20 0.26 7.23 -12.30
C VAL A 20 0.00 7.93 -13.64
N LYS A 21 -0.15 9.26 -13.65
CA LYS A 21 -0.31 10.04 -14.89
C LYS A 21 0.87 9.87 -15.85
N ARG A 22 2.11 9.78 -15.35
CA ARG A 22 3.28 9.53 -16.20
C ARG A 22 3.21 8.18 -16.94
N LEU A 23 2.42 7.24 -16.44
CA LEU A 23 2.15 5.96 -17.11
C LEU A 23 0.99 6.03 -18.12
N GLY A 24 0.48 7.23 -18.42
CA GLY A 24 -0.60 7.45 -19.38
C GLY A 24 -2.00 7.14 -18.84
N VAL A 25 -2.17 7.07 -17.53
CA VAL A 25 -3.46 6.80 -16.87
C VAL A 25 -3.85 7.98 -16.00
N GLU A 26 -5.05 8.52 -16.18
CA GLU A 26 -5.62 9.53 -15.28
C GLU A 26 -6.26 8.82 -14.09
N PRO A 27 -5.68 8.91 -12.86
CA PRO A 27 -6.24 8.24 -11.70
C PRO A 27 -7.37 9.07 -11.09
N LEU A 28 -8.37 8.39 -10.56
CA LEU A 28 -9.42 8.99 -9.76
C LEU A 28 -9.05 8.90 -8.27
N ILE A 29 -8.94 10.03 -7.60
CA ILE A 29 -8.80 10.09 -6.14
C ILE A 29 -10.20 10.09 -5.54
N THR A 30 -10.55 9.05 -4.79
CA THR A 30 -11.92 8.89 -4.27
C THR A 30 -11.97 8.02 -3.03
N ARG A 31 -13.07 8.12 -2.30
CA ARG A 31 -13.50 7.21 -1.24
C ARG A 31 -14.87 6.61 -1.51
N GLU A 32 -15.44 6.93 -2.66
CA GLU A 32 -16.79 6.49 -3.03
C GLU A 32 -16.80 4.99 -3.37
N ALA A 33 -17.70 4.24 -2.74
CA ALA A 33 -17.79 2.79 -2.90
C ALA A 33 -18.01 2.36 -4.36
N ALA A 34 -18.83 3.10 -5.11
CA ALA A 34 -19.10 2.81 -6.51
C ALA A 34 -17.84 2.90 -7.38
N ASP A 35 -16.99 3.90 -7.12
CA ASP A 35 -15.74 4.08 -7.84
C ASP A 35 -14.73 2.99 -7.50
N ILE A 36 -14.62 2.65 -6.21
CA ILE A 36 -13.71 1.61 -5.72
C ILE A 36 -14.09 0.25 -6.31
N ARG A 37 -15.38 -0.12 -6.26
CA ARG A 37 -15.86 -1.39 -6.81
C ARG A 37 -15.72 -1.51 -8.32
N SER A 38 -15.78 -0.40 -9.03
CA SER A 38 -15.65 -0.35 -10.51
C SER A 38 -14.24 -0.11 -11.01
N ALA A 39 -13.25 -0.03 -10.10
CA ALA A 39 -11.85 0.16 -10.46
C ALA A 39 -11.24 -1.08 -11.12
N ASP A 40 -10.32 -0.89 -12.06
CA ASP A 40 -9.46 -1.95 -12.58
C ASP A 40 -8.22 -2.15 -11.70
N ARG A 41 -7.76 -1.09 -11.03
CA ARG A 41 -6.57 -1.07 -10.16
C ARG A 41 -6.80 -0.11 -9.01
N ILE A 42 -6.36 -0.51 -7.82
CA ILE A 42 -6.51 0.27 -6.59
C ILE A 42 -5.13 0.55 -6.00
N PHE A 43 -4.89 1.79 -5.61
CA PHE A 43 -3.72 2.21 -4.85
C PHE A 43 -4.16 2.58 -3.43
N LEU A 44 -3.51 1.99 -2.44
CA LEU A 44 -3.66 2.31 -1.02
C LEU A 44 -2.39 3.02 -0.52
N PRO A 45 -2.31 4.35 -0.60
CA PRO A 45 -1.22 5.10 0.00
C PRO A 45 -1.43 5.27 1.51
N GLY A 46 -0.34 5.48 2.24
CA GLY A 46 -0.42 5.79 3.66
C GLY A 46 0.87 6.44 4.16
N VAL A 47 0.74 7.38 5.09
CA VAL A 47 1.84 7.97 5.86
C VAL A 47 1.43 8.15 7.32
N GLY A 48 2.41 8.28 8.22
CA GLY A 48 2.17 8.44 9.65
C GLY A 48 2.14 7.10 10.39
N THR A 49 1.29 6.96 11.39
CA THR A 49 1.20 5.77 12.23
C THR A 49 0.05 4.86 11.83
N ALA A 50 0.20 3.55 12.07
CA ALA A 50 -0.84 2.56 11.80
C ALA A 50 -2.16 2.90 12.50
N LYS A 51 -2.11 3.35 13.76
CA LYS A 51 -3.29 3.74 14.52
C LYS A 51 -4.06 4.90 13.88
N ALA A 52 -3.35 5.98 13.53
CA ALA A 52 -3.98 7.14 12.90
C ALA A 52 -4.58 6.78 11.53
N ALA A 53 -3.86 5.98 10.74
CA ALA A 53 -4.33 5.54 9.44
C ALA A 53 -5.57 4.64 9.53
N MET A 54 -5.59 3.65 10.44
CA MET A 54 -6.76 2.80 10.64
C MET A 54 -7.99 3.58 11.15
N THR A 55 -7.77 4.56 12.03
CA THR A 55 -8.84 5.49 12.45
C THR A 55 -9.39 6.24 11.25
N ALA A 56 -8.53 6.86 10.46
CA ALA A 56 -8.94 7.63 9.28
C ALA A 56 -9.66 6.76 8.22
N LEU A 57 -9.22 5.53 8.00
CA LEU A 57 -9.91 4.58 7.12
C LEU A 57 -11.30 4.24 7.66
N THR A 58 -11.40 3.97 8.97
CA THR A 58 -12.67 3.61 9.62
C THR A 58 -13.68 4.76 9.54
N GLU A 59 -13.26 5.98 9.83
CA GLU A 59 -14.12 7.17 9.73
C GLU A 59 -14.64 7.41 8.30
N ARG A 60 -13.93 6.90 7.29
CA ARG A 60 -14.31 6.99 5.87
C ARG A 60 -15.07 5.78 5.35
N GLY A 61 -15.29 4.76 6.20
CA GLY A 61 -15.97 3.53 5.81
C GLY A 61 -15.19 2.68 4.80
N LEU A 62 -13.87 2.84 4.73
CA LEU A 62 -13.02 2.18 3.75
C LEU A 62 -12.59 0.75 4.08
N PRO A 63 -12.46 0.31 5.36
CA PRO A 63 -11.90 -1.01 5.66
C PRO A 63 -12.64 -2.16 4.97
N GLU A 64 -13.96 -2.18 5.02
CA GLU A 64 -14.75 -3.24 4.40
C GLU A 64 -14.66 -3.19 2.87
N LEU A 65 -14.70 -1.99 2.28
CA LEU A 65 -14.54 -1.82 0.84
C LEU A 65 -13.19 -2.34 0.33
N ILE A 66 -12.13 -2.15 1.14
CA ILE A 66 -10.80 -2.64 0.80
C ILE A 66 -10.73 -4.16 0.95
N ARG A 67 -11.34 -4.74 1.99
CA ARG A 67 -11.39 -6.19 2.20
C ARG A 67 -12.18 -6.93 1.12
N GLU A 68 -13.26 -6.33 0.63
CA GLU A 68 -14.10 -6.85 -0.43
C GLU A 68 -13.50 -6.66 -1.83
N ALA A 69 -12.44 -5.89 -1.97
CA ALA A 69 -11.83 -5.61 -3.27
C ALA A 69 -11.17 -6.86 -3.87
N HIS A 70 -11.58 -7.25 -5.05
CA HIS A 70 -11.00 -8.36 -5.83
C HIS A 70 -10.00 -7.89 -6.89
N GLN A 71 -9.95 -6.59 -7.14
CA GLN A 71 -9.03 -5.98 -8.09
C GLN A 71 -7.61 -5.99 -7.53
N PRO A 72 -6.59 -5.98 -8.40
CA PRO A 72 -5.22 -5.78 -7.96
C PRO A 72 -5.09 -4.48 -7.14
N LEU A 73 -4.59 -4.62 -5.92
CA LEU A 73 -4.39 -3.54 -4.96
C LEU A 73 -2.90 -3.43 -4.65
N LEU A 74 -2.37 -2.21 -4.75
CA LEU A 74 -0.99 -1.90 -4.38
C LEU A 74 -0.97 -0.99 -3.15
N GLY A 75 -0.49 -1.51 -2.03
CA GLY A 75 -0.16 -0.73 -0.84
C GLY A 75 1.20 -0.03 -1.01
N ILE A 76 1.30 1.22 -0.58
CA ILE A 76 2.53 2.02 -0.68
C ILE A 76 2.90 2.55 0.70
N CYS A 77 4.12 2.23 1.16
CA CYS A 77 4.65 2.62 2.47
C CYS A 77 3.72 2.12 3.59
N LEU A 78 3.20 2.99 4.44
CA LEU A 78 2.23 2.60 5.47
C LEU A 78 1.01 1.88 4.87
N GLY A 79 0.57 2.24 3.66
CA GLY A 79 -0.53 1.56 2.98
C GLY A 79 -0.26 0.07 2.73
N GLU A 80 0.99 -0.32 2.46
CA GLU A 80 1.38 -1.74 2.38
C GLU A 80 1.29 -2.41 3.76
N GLN A 81 1.79 -1.76 4.79
CA GLN A 81 1.74 -2.28 6.16
C GLN A 81 0.30 -2.51 6.63
N LEU A 82 -0.63 -1.62 6.26
CA LEU A 82 -2.06 -1.75 6.61
C LEU A 82 -2.72 -3.01 6.05
N LEU A 83 -2.13 -3.66 5.03
CA LEU A 83 -2.66 -4.92 4.50
C LEU A 83 -2.42 -6.12 5.43
N GLY A 84 -1.48 -6.01 6.36
CA GLY A 84 -1.18 -7.05 7.36
C GLY A 84 -2.32 -7.27 8.36
N ARG A 85 -2.09 -8.17 9.32
CA ARG A 85 -3.04 -8.47 10.40
C ARG A 85 -2.99 -7.45 11.52
N ARG A 86 -1.79 -7.18 11.99
CA ARG A 86 -1.54 -6.36 13.19
C ARG A 86 -0.20 -5.64 13.08
N SER A 87 -0.11 -4.43 13.63
CA SER A 87 1.12 -3.70 13.84
C SER A 87 1.47 -3.65 15.31
N GLU A 88 2.75 -3.76 15.65
CA GLU A 88 3.27 -3.55 17.03
C GLU A 88 3.29 -2.06 17.42
N GLU A 89 3.12 -1.16 16.46
CA GLU A 89 3.12 0.29 16.72
C GLU A 89 2.12 0.68 17.80
N THR A 90 2.49 1.64 18.63
CA THR A 90 1.61 2.27 19.63
C THR A 90 0.89 1.28 20.55
N GLY A 91 1.55 0.18 20.93
CA GLY A 91 0.98 -0.83 21.83
C GLY A 91 0.13 -1.89 21.12
N GLY A 92 0.14 -1.89 19.81
CA GLY A 92 -0.57 -2.86 18.98
C GLY A 92 -1.84 -2.31 18.34
N VAL A 93 -1.96 -2.48 17.03
CA VAL A 93 -3.09 -2.03 16.22
C VAL A 93 -3.50 -3.14 15.28
N ASP A 94 -4.77 -3.53 15.28
CA ASP A 94 -5.31 -4.43 14.28
C ASP A 94 -5.46 -3.71 12.94
N LEU A 95 -5.07 -4.39 11.86
CA LEU A 95 -5.01 -3.84 10.51
C LEU A 95 -6.11 -4.45 9.60
N LEU A 96 -5.93 -4.39 8.30
CA LEU A 96 -6.93 -4.86 7.35
C LEU A 96 -7.01 -6.40 7.23
N GLY A 97 -5.94 -7.12 7.56
CA GLY A 97 -5.93 -8.58 7.57
C GLY A 97 -5.99 -9.25 6.18
N LEU A 98 -5.57 -8.56 5.13
CA LEU A 98 -5.53 -9.09 3.77
C LEU A 98 -4.28 -9.95 3.51
N ILE A 99 -3.21 -9.69 4.23
CA ILE A 99 -1.96 -10.44 4.18
C ILE A 99 -1.73 -11.08 5.54
N ASP A 100 -1.46 -12.38 5.58
CA ASP A 100 -1.18 -13.13 6.80
C ASP A 100 0.23 -12.86 7.34
N ALA A 101 0.46 -11.60 7.71
CA ALA A 101 1.72 -11.12 8.26
C ALA A 101 1.48 -10.03 9.31
N ASP A 102 2.37 -9.97 10.30
CA ASP A 102 2.39 -8.90 11.29
C ASP A 102 3.48 -7.88 10.94
N VAL A 103 3.17 -6.62 11.17
CA VAL A 103 4.13 -5.51 11.04
C VAL A 103 4.87 -5.34 12.36
N ARG A 104 6.18 -5.54 12.33
CA ARG A 104 7.06 -5.48 13.50
C ARG A 104 8.19 -4.49 13.30
N GLN A 105 8.74 -4.00 14.41
CA GLN A 105 9.92 -3.16 14.34
C GLN A 105 11.10 -3.94 13.74
N LEU A 106 11.79 -3.30 12.79
CA LEU A 106 12.98 -3.88 12.18
C LEU A 106 14.08 -4.05 13.25
N ASN A 107 14.56 -5.27 13.42
CA ASN A 107 15.70 -5.55 14.27
C ASN A 107 17.00 -5.38 13.45
N ALA A 108 17.69 -4.25 13.64
CA ALA A 108 18.91 -3.89 12.92
C ALA A 108 19.94 -3.29 13.88
N PRO A 109 20.53 -4.11 14.78
CA PRO A 109 21.48 -3.61 15.79
C PRO A 109 22.68 -2.94 15.12
N GLY A 110 22.99 -1.72 15.57
CA GLY A 110 24.10 -0.93 15.04
C GLY A 110 23.82 -0.15 13.75
N LEU A 111 22.63 -0.27 13.20
CA LEU A 111 22.22 0.51 12.04
C LEU A 111 21.19 1.58 12.43
N PRO A 112 21.22 2.76 11.77
CA PRO A 112 20.24 3.80 12.04
C PRO A 112 18.83 3.38 11.58
N LEU A 113 17.82 3.66 12.42
CA LEU A 113 16.41 3.51 12.09
C LEU A 113 15.71 4.87 12.21
N PRO A 114 14.73 5.18 11.36
CA PRO A 114 14.19 4.36 10.25
C PRO A 114 15.21 4.15 9.13
N HIS A 115 15.14 3.00 8.45
CA HIS A 115 15.94 2.76 7.26
C HIS A 115 15.46 3.68 6.12
N MET A 116 16.34 4.53 5.62
CA MET A 116 16.06 5.45 4.53
C MET A 116 17.20 5.40 3.51
N GLY A 117 16.87 5.10 2.26
CA GLY A 117 17.87 5.01 1.19
C GLY A 117 17.42 4.11 0.05
N TRP A 118 18.26 4.06 -0.97
CA TRP A 118 18.10 3.16 -2.10
C TRP A 118 18.67 1.78 -1.78
N ASN A 119 17.95 0.75 -2.18
CA ASN A 119 18.35 -0.64 -2.02
C ASN A 119 18.27 -1.39 -3.32
N ARG A 120 19.17 -2.35 -3.49
CA ARG A 120 19.05 -3.31 -4.58
C ARG A 120 17.92 -4.28 -4.29
N VAL A 121 17.11 -4.56 -5.31
CA VAL A 121 15.98 -5.48 -5.21
C VAL A 121 16.35 -6.79 -5.90
N PHE A 122 16.12 -7.90 -5.19
CA PHE A 122 16.32 -9.26 -5.68
C PHE A 122 14.99 -10.02 -5.61
N PRO A 123 14.14 -9.91 -6.64
CA PRO A 123 12.83 -10.55 -6.62
C PRO A 123 12.94 -12.07 -6.52
N LYS A 124 12.14 -12.68 -5.65
CA LYS A 124 11.94 -14.13 -5.62
C LYS A 124 10.84 -14.50 -6.62
N PHE A 125 11.23 -14.99 -7.78
CA PHE A 125 10.29 -15.33 -8.86
C PHE A 125 9.58 -16.68 -8.65
N GLU A 126 9.13 -16.97 -7.44
CA GLU A 126 8.46 -18.24 -7.11
C GLU A 126 6.98 -18.25 -7.53
N SER A 127 6.39 -17.08 -7.77
CA SER A 127 4.99 -16.96 -8.17
C SER A 127 4.80 -16.22 -9.49
N PRO A 128 3.71 -16.53 -10.25
CA PRO A 128 3.35 -15.77 -11.45
C PRO A 128 3.15 -14.28 -11.19
N GLN A 129 2.62 -13.92 -10.01
CA GLN A 129 2.39 -12.54 -9.60
C GLN A 129 3.71 -11.78 -9.41
N ALA A 130 4.71 -12.40 -8.76
CA ALA A 130 6.03 -11.79 -8.62
C ALA A 130 6.70 -11.57 -9.99
N LYS A 131 6.59 -12.54 -10.90
CA LYS A 131 7.11 -12.41 -12.27
C LYS A 131 6.45 -11.26 -13.03
N LEU A 132 5.14 -11.06 -12.83
CA LEU A 132 4.41 -9.96 -13.46
C LEU A 132 4.79 -8.61 -12.87
N LEU A 133 4.88 -8.50 -11.54
CA LEU A 133 5.20 -7.27 -10.83
C LEU A 133 6.62 -6.77 -11.18
N PHE A 134 7.57 -7.68 -11.29
CA PHE A 134 8.97 -7.36 -11.59
C PHE A 134 9.35 -7.60 -13.08
N LYS A 135 8.34 -7.64 -13.96
CA LYS A 135 8.61 -7.79 -15.39
C LYS A 135 9.48 -6.62 -15.90
N ASN A 136 10.56 -6.94 -16.59
CA ASN A 136 11.56 -6.00 -17.11
C ASN A 136 12.39 -5.28 -16.03
N ILE A 137 12.44 -5.81 -14.81
CA ILE A 137 13.35 -5.34 -13.76
C ILE A 137 14.41 -6.42 -13.58
N GLU A 138 15.68 -6.06 -13.81
CA GLU A 138 16.79 -6.98 -13.62
C GLU A 138 17.11 -7.16 -12.13
N PRO A 139 17.48 -8.38 -11.67
CA PRO A 139 17.90 -8.59 -10.29
C PRO A 139 19.05 -7.65 -9.91
N GLY A 140 18.90 -6.92 -8.82
CA GLY A 140 19.87 -5.95 -8.35
C GLY A 140 19.70 -4.53 -8.92
N GLU A 141 18.69 -4.29 -9.75
CA GLU A 141 18.21 -2.93 -10.03
C GLU A 141 17.54 -2.33 -8.79
N TRP A 142 17.60 -1.01 -8.72
CA TRP A 142 16.95 -0.21 -7.67
C TRP A 142 15.76 0.57 -8.18
#